data_26c5f9b0d33e4efa2026a68a2aca2cbc
#
_entry.id   26c5f9b0d33e4efa2026a68a2aca2cbc
#
_cell.length_a   1.000
_cell.length_b   1.000
_cell.length_c   1.000
_cell.angle_alpha   90.00
_cell.angle_beta   90.00
_cell.angle_gamma   90.00
#
_symmetry.space_group_name_H-M   'P 1'
#
loop_
_entity.id
_entity.type
_entity.pdbx_description
1 polymer ?
#
loop_
_entity_poly.entity_id
_entity_poly.type
_entity_poly.pdbx_seq_one_letter_code
_entity_poly.pdbx_strand_id
1 'polypeptide(L)'
;MEGSRGLGDVYKRQKETFTITAALPYANGPIHIGHLAGVYIPADIYARYKRLTKNDVAFICGSDEHGVAISLASKKASISPKELIDKYDKIIKSSFQKFGISFDNYSRTSKKVHHETSIDLFNLLKEKDLFSLIESEQFFDINENQFLADRYISGDCPVCNSEGAYGDQCEKCGSALSPEELKNPKSTISDSTPILKKTKHYYIKLNEFEDFLRDWITVENKDIWKANVIGQVKSWLDSGLKPRAVTRDLDWGIPIQVDGDDGKVLYVWFEAPIGYISSTKEWAAKNNKDWEHYWKSPKTNLIHFIGKDNIVFHCVIFPIMLKMFGDFILPKNVPANEFLNLEGEKISTSKNWAVWLHEYLLEFPNMQDVLRYVLTATCPETKDNDFTWKEFQTRNNSELVAVYGNFTNRVLSLIDKYYDGNIPRSDSTNNIDDKVLEEVKVQKNQIMISLNNFKFREALKNLMNIARLGNKYLADSEPWKIKNDNPERVVEILNVSFVIVSYLAILSEPFIPFTSRKLKDMIGIKEFDWDNLDNLKNEINFNFKIKNKEMLFRRIEDTEIEFQKNKLFK
;
A
#
# COMPACT_ATOMS: atom_id res chain seq x y z
N MET A 1 -1.90 56.59 2.54
CA MET A 1 -3.08 55.82 2.15
C MET A 1 -2.71 54.94 0.98
N GLU A 2 -2.25 53.74 1.24
CA GLU A 2 -2.08 52.70 0.21
C GLU A 2 -2.87 51.50 0.69
N GLY A 3 -3.84 51.13 -0.15
CA GLY A 3 -4.81 50.13 0.17
C GLY A 3 -4.24 48.73 0.19
N SER A 4 -4.61 47.95 1.17
CA SER A 4 -4.46 46.49 1.24
C SER A 4 -5.22 45.85 0.10
N ARG A 5 -4.52 45.40 -0.93
CA ARG A 5 -5.07 44.52 -1.96
C ARG A 5 -5.20 43.12 -1.36
N GLY A 6 -6.42 42.60 -1.40
CA GLY A 6 -6.79 41.32 -0.84
C GLY A 6 -6.00 40.14 -1.43
N LEU A 7 -5.57 39.28 -0.53
CA LEU A 7 -5.09 37.93 -0.80
C LEU A 7 -6.29 37.07 -1.27
N GLY A 8 -6.57 37.13 -2.57
CA GLY A 8 -7.65 36.40 -3.24
C GLY A 8 -7.22 35.70 -4.52
N ASP A 9 -5.94 35.41 -4.67
CA ASP A 9 -5.49 34.53 -5.76
C ASP A 9 -5.57 33.07 -5.29
N VAL A 10 -6.66 32.41 -5.65
CA VAL A 10 -6.76 30.94 -5.67
C VAL A 10 -5.71 30.47 -6.68
N TYR A 11 -4.51 30.18 -6.19
CA TYR A 11 -3.50 29.44 -6.97
C TYR A 11 -4.17 28.14 -7.42
N LYS A 12 -4.61 28.07 -8.65
CA LYS A 12 -4.96 26.80 -9.31
C LYS A 12 -3.72 25.92 -9.22
N ARG A 13 -3.74 24.98 -8.28
CA ARG A 13 -2.67 24.02 -8.09
C ARG A 13 -2.38 23.37 -9.42
N GLN A 14 -1.14 23.50 -9.92
CA GLN A 14 -0.76 22.80 -11.14
C GLN A 14 -0.95 21.32 -10.95
N LYS A 15 -1.63 20.66 -11.89
CA LYS A 15 -1.81 19.20 -11.87
C LYS A 15 -0.43 18.55 -11.95
N GLU A 16 -0.16 17.68 -11.00
CA GLU A 16 1.09 16.91 -10.94
C GLU A 16 0.86 15.50 -11.48
N THR A 17 1.92 14.87 -11.95
CA THR A 17 1.91 13.45 -12.33
C THR A 17 2.50 12.62 -11.18
N PHE A 18 1.88 11.48 -10.92
CA PHE A 18 2.31 10.53 -9.89
C PHE A 18 2.44 9.13 -10.48
N THR A 19 3.59 8.51 -10.25
CA THR A 19 3.77 7.08 -10.35
C THR A 19 3.79 6.52 -8.93
N ILE A 20 2.74 5.83 -8.56
CA ILE A 20 2.58 5.21 -7.23
C ILE A 20 2.72 3.71 -7.41
N THR A 21 3.62 3.09 -6.67
CA THR A 21 3.80 1.64 -6.69
C THR A 21 3.55 1.04 -5.32
N ALA A 22 3.10 -0.21 -5.29
CA ALA A 22 3.02 -1.03 -4.09
C ALA A 22 3.93 -2.24 -4.26
N ALA A 23 4.65 -2.63 -3.20
CA ALA A 23 5.55 -3.77 -3.23
C ALA A 23 4.87 -4.99 -3.85
N LEU A 24 5.57 -5.66 -4.76
CA LEU A 24 5.06 -6.84 -5.45
C LEU A 24 4.95 -8.01 -4.45
N PRO A 25 3.77 -8.62 -4.27
CA PRO A 25 3.64 -9.82 -3.45
C PRO A 25 4.20 -11.03 -4.18
N TYR A 26 4.85 -11.93 -3.45
CA TYR A 26 5.26 -13.23 -3.98
C TYR A 26 4.04 -14.09 -4.30
N ALA A 27 4.02 -14.69 -5.49
CA ALA A 27 2.94 -15.60 -5.93
C ALA A 27 3.12 -17.03 -5.37
N ASN A 28 3.51 -17.17 -4.10
CA ASN A 28 3.65 -18.45 -3.38
C ASN A 28 2.64 -18.63 -2.25
N GLY A 29 1.74 -17.68 -2.07
CA GLY A 29 0.69 -17.70 -1.05
C GLY A 29 -0.33 -16.59 -1.23
N PRO A 30 -1.46 -16.63 -0.51
CA PRO A 30 -2.46 -15.57 -0.55
C PRO A 30 -2.04 -14.34 0.26
N ILE A 31 -2.77 -13.23 0.08
CA ILE A 31 -2.58 -11.99 0.84
C ILE A 31 -3.23 -12.10 2.22
N HIS A 32 -2.54 -11.59 3.25
CA HIS A 32 -3.06 -11.46 4.61
C HIS A 32 -3.11 -10.00 5.09
N ILE A 33 -3.75 -9.77 6.24
CA ILE A 33 -3.97 -8.41 6.79
C ILE A 33 -2.67 -7.63 7.01
N GLY A 34 -1.54 -8.28 7.30
CA GLY A 34 -0.23 -7.61 7.44
C GLY A 34 0.22 -6.95 6.14
N HIS A 35 0.04 -7.62 5.00
CA HIS A 35 0.29 -7.04 3.68
C HIS A 35 -0.63 -5.85 3.40
N LEU A 36 -1.92 -5.97 3.76
CA LEU A 36 -2.90 -4.91 3.55
C LEU A 36 -2.56 -3.66 4.36
N ALA A 37 -2.29 -3.81 5.66
CA ALA A 37 -2.00 -2.69 6.55
C ALA A 37 -0.64 -2.05 6.27
N GLY A 38 0.38 -2.87 5.92
CA GLY A 38 1.73 -2.41 5.67
C GLY A 38 1.89 -1.69 4.33
N VAL A 39 1.18 -2.14 3.29
CA VAL A 39 1.45 -1.71 1.92
C VAL A 39 0.20 -1.27 1.17
N TYR A 40 -0.78 -2.19 0.96
CA TYR A 40 -1.77 -2.00 -0.10
C TYR A 40 -2.87 -1.00 0.25
N ILE A 41 -3.34 -0.94 1.51
CA ILE A 41 -4.32 0.06 1.96
C ILE A 41 -3.70 1.47 1.96
N PRO A 42 -2.53 1.72 2.56
CA PRO A 42 -1.87 3.03 2.48
C PRO A 42 -1.64 3.52 1.06
N ALA A 43 -1.19 2.64 0.17
CA ALA A 43 -0.98 2.95 -1.25
C ALA A 43 -2.28 3.33 -1.96
N ASP A 44 -3.35 2.55 -1.75
CA ASP A 44 -4.67 2.79 -2.34
C ASP A 44 -5.31 4.09 -1.83
N ILE A 45 -5.21 4.36 -0.51
CA ILE A 45 -5.69 5.63 0.08
C ILE A 45 -4.98 6.80 -0.59
N TYR A 46 -3.66 6.74 -0.72
CA TYR A 46 -2.88 7.82 -1.32
C TYR A 46 -3.19 7.99 -2.82
N ALA A 47 -3.31 6.90 -3.57
CA ALA A 47 -3.65 6.94 -4.98
C ALA A 47 -5.04 7.55 -5.22
N ARG A 48 -6.05 7.13 -4.43
CA ARG A 48 -7.40 7.72 -4.48
C ARG A 48 -7.37 9.21 -4.15
N TYR A 49 -6.68 9.59 -3.08
CA TYR A 49 -6.54 10.99 -2.69
C TYR A 49 -5.95 11.84 -3.83
N LYS A 50 -4.86 11.37 -4.46
CA LYS A 50 -4.23 12.11 -5.58
C LYS A 50 -5.14 12.22 -6.81
N ARG A 51 -5.95 11.21 -7.11
CA ARG A 51 -6.96 11.27 -8.16
C ARG A 51 -8.10 12.25 -7.82
N LEU A 52 -8.55 12.26 -6.56
CA LEU A 52 -9.60 13.16 -6.08
C LEU A 52 -9.16 14.63 -6.08
N THR A 53 -7.86 14.89 -5.99
CA THR A 53 -7.26 16.22 -6.21
C THR A 53 -6.82 16.43 -7.68
N LYS A 54 -7.42 15.68 -8.63
CA LYS A 54 -7.28 15.82 -10.09
C LYS A 54 -5.86 15.70 -10.64
N ASN A 55 -4.95 15.07 -9.91
CA ASN A 55 -3.62 14.74 -10.43
C ASN A 55 -3.68 13.56 -11.43
N ASP A 56 -2.70 13.49 -12.34
CA ASP A 56 -2.52 12.32 -13.21
C ASP A 56 -1.78 11.22 -12.45
N VAL A 57 -2.44 10.07 -12.25
CA VAL A 57 -1.94 9.00 -11.39
C VAL A 57 -1.84 7.70 -12.16
N ALA A 58 -0.68 7.07 -12.12
CA ALA A 58 -0.46 5.67 -12.46
C ALA A 58 -0.22 4.87 -11.17
N PHE A 59 -1.19 4.08 -10.73
CA PHE A 59 -1.07 3.21 -9.54
C PHE A 59 -0.77 1.78 -9.97
N ILE A 60 0.47 1.37 -9.80
CA ILE A 60 1.08 0.19 -10.42
C ILE A 60 1.46 -0.85 -9.38
N CYS A 61 1.16 -2.11 -9.67
CA CYS A 61 1.60 -3.29 -8.93
C CYS A 61 1.76 -4.50 -9.87
N GLY A 62 2.01 -5.65 -9.32
CA GLY A 62 2.07 -6.95 -9.97
C GLY A 62 2.42 -8.04 -8.98
N SER A 63 2.51 -9.29 -9.43
CA SER A 63 3.04 -10.41 -8.65
C SER A 63 4.50 -10.67 -8.97
N ASP A 64 5.29 -10.93 -7.94
CA ASP A 64 6.65 -11.47 -8.05
C ASP A 64 6.56 -12.99 -8.16
N GLU A 65 7.05 -13.53 -9.27
CA GLU A 65 6.78 -14.91 -9.68
C GLU A 65 8.04 -15.76 -9.93
N HIS A 66 9.21 -15.21 -9.62
CA HIS A 66 10.49 -15.88 -9.83
C HIS A 66 11.20 -16.19 -8.50
N GLY A 67 12.35 -16.88 -8.62
CA GLY A 67 13.27 -17.16 -7.51
C GLY A 67 12.95 -18.42 -6.72
N VAL A 68 13.85 -18.70 -5.78
CA VAL A 68 13.90 -19.93 -4.99
C VAL A 68 12.61 -20.19 -4.20
N ALA A 69 11.97 -19.13 -3.66
CA ALA A 69 10.74 -19.28 -2.87
C ALA A 69 9.59 -19.90 -3.67
N ILE A 70 9.47 -19.57 -4.96
CA ILE A 70 8.50 -20.19 -5.88
C ILE A 70 8.85 -21.65 -6.13
N SER A 71 10.12 -21.93 -6.44
CA SER A 71 10.59 -23.30 -6.73
C SER A 71 10.39 -24.24 -5.52
N LEU A 72 10.71 -23.77 -4.30
CA LEU A 72 10.47 -24.54 -3.07
C LEU A 72 8.99 -24.79 -2.81
N ALA A 73 8.15 -23.76 -2.97
CA ALA A 73 6.71 -23.89 -2.78
C ALA A 73 6.08 -24.84 -3.80
N SER A 74 6.53 -24.80 -5.05
CA SER A 74 6.05 -25.69 -6.11
C SER A 74 6.46 -27.16 -5.86
N LYS A 75 7.71 -27.41 -5.46
CA LYS A 75 8.18 -28.75 -5.05
C LYS A 75 7.35 -29.30 -3.89
N LYS A 76 7.13 -28.48 -2.84
CA LYS A 76 6.29 -28.86 -1.69
C LYS A 76 4.85 -29.18 -2.06
N ALA A 77 4.30 -28.46 -3.03
CA ALA A 77 2.94 -28.68 -3.53
C ALA A 77 2.86 -29.78 -4.61
N SER A 78 3.98 -30.35 -5.05
CA SER A 78 4.07 -31.34 -6.14
C SER A 78 3.42 -30.86 -7.47
N ILE A 79 3.59 -29.59 -7.80
CA ILE A 79 3.13 -28.96 -9.04
C ILE A 79 4.28 -28.16 -9.68
N SER A 80 4.15 -27.77 -10.94
CA SER A 80 5.14 -26.93 -11.59
C SER A 80 5.15 -25.50 -11.02
N PRO A 81 6.28 -24.75 -11.09
CA PRO A 81 6.32 -23.33 -10.73
C PRO A 81 5.24 -22.51 -11.47
N LYS A 82 5.00 -22.82 -12.75
CA LYS A 82 3.98 -22.15 -13.56
C LYS A 82 2.56 -22.34 -13.02
N GLU A 83 2.19 -23.55 -12.65
CA GLU A 83 0.88 -23.85 -12.06
C GLU A 83 0.73 -23.17 -10.70
N LEU A 84 1.79 -23.13 -9.90
CA LEU A 84 1.77 -22.45 -8.59
C LEU A 84 1.48 -20.96 -8.74
N ILE A 85 2.25 -20.25 -9.57
CA ILE A 85 2.09 -18.81 -9.76
C ILE A 85 0.74 -18.47 -10.41
N ASP A 86 0.24 -19.27 -11.35
CA ASP A 86 -1.09 -19.06 -11.97
C ASP A 86 -2.22 -19.19 -10.95
N LYS A 87 -2.10 -20.14 -10.03
CA LYS A 87 -3.04 -20.31 -8.92
C LYS A 87 -3.07 -19.08 -7.99
N TYR A 88 -1.90 -18.67 -7.52
CA TYR A 88 -1.84 -17.58 -6.54
C TYR A 88 -2.05 -16.20 -7.16
N ASP A 89 -1.59 -15.92 -8.37
CA ASP A 89 -1.93 -14.69 -9.09
C ASP A 89 -3.45 -14.51 -9.19
N LYS A 90 -4.18 -15.56 -9.58
CA LYS A 90 -5.64 -15.52 -9.65
C LYS A 90 -6.29 -15.20 -8.30
N ILE A 91 -5.84 -15.83 -7.20
CA ILE A 91 -6.36 -15.60 -5.86
C ILE A 91 -6.05 -14.16 -5.42
N ILE A 92 -4.80 -13.72 -5.56
CA ILE A 92 -4.34 -12.39 -5.12
C ILE A 92 -5.09 -11.30 -5.90
N LYS A 93 -5.09 -11.37 -7.22
CA LYS A 93 -5.73 -10.39 -8.09
C LYS A 93 -7.24 -10.28 -7.83
N SER A 94 -7.93 -11.41 -7.72
CA SER A 94 -9.36 -11.44 -7.39
C SER A 94 -9.64 -10.85 -6.00
N SER A 95 -8.77 -11.14 -5.02
CA SER A 95 -8.91 -10.62 -3.66
C SER A 95 -8.74 -9.10 -3.62
N PHE A 96 -7.73 -8.55 -4.30
CA PHE A 96 -7.55 -7.10 -4.40
C PHE A 96 -8.74 -6.41 -5.09
N GLN A 97 -9.23 -6.97 -6.18
CA GLN A 97 -10.39 -6.42 -6.89
C GLN A 97 -11.64 -6.38 -6.00
N LYS A 98 -11.96 -7.49 -5.32
CA LYS A 98 -13.12 -7.59 -4.41
C LYS A 98 -12.96 -6.71 -3.17
N PHE A 99 -11.73 -6.52 -2.70
CA PHE A 99 -11.41 -5.63 -1.57
C PHE A 99 -11.37 -4.15 -1.95
N GLY A 100 -11.40 -3.85 -3.25
CA GLY A 100 -11.44 -2.48 -3.77
C GLY A 100 -10.09 -1.78 -3.78
N ILE A 101 -8.96 -2.50 -3.93
CA ILE A 101 -7.68 -1.86 -4.25
C ILE A 101 -7.70 -1.40 -5.71
N SER A 102 -7.46 -0.12 -5.95
CA SER A 102 -7.73 0.56 -7.22
C SER A 102 -6.50 0.66 -8.13
N PHE A 103 -5.74 -0.44 -8.28
CA PHE A 103 -4.61 -0.46 -9.23
C PHE A 103 -5.06 -0.12 -10.65
N ASP A 104 -4.30 0.73 -11.34
CA ASP A 104 -4.46 0.98 -12.78
C ASP A 104 -3.93 -0.20 -13.59
N ASN A 105 -2.86 -0.85 -13.12
CA ASN A 105 -2.40 -2.13 -13.64
C ASN A 105 -1.83 -3.01 -12.53
N TYR A 106 -2.21 -4.30 -12.59
CA TYR A 106 -1.63 -5.37 -11.80
C TYR A 106 -1.06 -6.39 -12.77
N SER A 107 0.27 -6.42 -12.91
CA SER A 107 0.98 -7.25 -13.87
C SER A 107 1.59 -8.50 -13.22
N ARG A 108 2.53 -9.15 -13.91
CA ARG A 108 3.22 -10.37 -13.47
C ARG A 108 4.66 -10.34 -13.96
N THR A 109 5.63 -10.76 -13.14
CA THR A 109 7.03 -10.81 -13.57
C THR A 109 7.30 -11.95 -14.56
N SER A 110 6.43 -12.98 -14.63
CA SER A 110 6.52 -14.04 -15.64
C SER A 110 6.03 -13.65 -17.05
N LYS A 111 5.53 -12.41 -17.24
CA LYS A 111 5.09 -11.97 -18.57
C LYS A 111 6.25 -11.58 -19.48
N LYS A 112 6.04 -11.79 -20.79
CA LYS A 112 6.99 -11.42 -21.83
C LYS A 112 7.47 -9.97 -21.76
N VAL A 113 6.55 -9.02 -21.53
CA VAL A 113 6.90 -7.58 -21.40
C VAL A 113 7.89 -7.32 -20.25
N HIS A 114 7.79 -8.09 -19.17
CA HIS A 114 8.73 -7.97 -18.05
C HIS A 114 10.07 -8.60 -18.39
N HIS A 115 10.10 -9.80 -18.99
CA HIS A 115 11.32 -10.46 -19.44
C HIS A 115 12.10 -9.56 -20.41
N GLU A 116 11.44 -9.04 -21.46
CA GLU A 116 12.06 -8.14 -22.42
C GLU A 116 12.60 -6.87 -21.75
N THR A 117 11.81 -6.23 -20.89
CA THR A 117 12.27 -5.02 -20.18
C THR A 117 13.47 -5.28 -19.28
N SER A 118 13.49 -6.43 -18.58
CA SER A 118 14.59 -6.79 -17.68
C SER A 118 15.86 -7.13 -18.45
N ILE A 119 15.75 -7.82 -19.57
CA ILE A 119 16.87 -8.14 -20.47
C ILE A 119 17.44 -6.86 -21.09
N ASP A 120 16.58 -5.96 -21.58
CA ASP A 120 17.00 -4.69 -22.17
C ASP A 120 17.80 -3.84 -21.16
N LEU A 121 17.30 -3.72 -19.94
CA LEU A 121 17.98 -2.96 -18.88
C LEU A 121 19.27 -3.66 -18.40
N PHE A 122 19.29 -4.98 -18.34
CA PHE A 122 20.52 -5.72 -18.05
C PHE A 122 21.59 -5.48 -19.14
N ASN A 123 21.21 -5.58 -20.41
CA ASN A 123 22.12 -5.33 -21.53
C ASN A 123 22.64 -3.89 -21.53
N LEU A 124 21.78 -2.91 -21.25
CA LEU A 124 22.18 -1.51 -21.08
C LEU A 124 23.29 -1.34 -20.02
N LEU A 125 23.17 -2.03 -18.87
CA LEU A 125 24.20 -1.97 -17.82
C LEU A 125 25.49 -2.70 -18.25
N LYS A 126 25.38 -3.80 -19.01
CA LYS A 126 26.52 -4.53 -19.57
C LYS A 126 27.28 -3.65 -20.58
N GLU A 127 26.56 -2.98 -21.48
CA GLU A 127 27.15 -2.05 -22.47
C GLU A 127 27.85 -0.84 -21.83
N LYS A 128 27.34 -0.38 -20.67
CA LYS A 128 27.95 0.69 -19.88
C LYS A 128 29.12 0.23 -19.00
N ASP A 129 29.53 -1.04 -19.06
CA ASP A 129 30.57 -1.64 -18.18
C ASP A 129 30.31 -1.48 -16.68
N LEU A 130 29.02 -1.54 -16.28
CA LEU A 130 28.61 -1.38 -14.87
C LEU A 130 28.50 -2.70 -14.11
N PHE A 131 28.86 -3.82 -14.76
CA PHE A 131 29.01 -5.13 -14.13
C PHE A 131 30.47 -5.57 -14.06
N SER A 132 30.78 -6.38 -13.05
CA SER A 132 31.99 -7.21 -13.00
C SER A 132 31.60 -8.67 -13.17
N LEU A 133 32.25 -9.40 -14.08
CA LEU A 133 32.10 -10.85 -14.17
C LEU A 133 33.10 -11.50 -13.21
N ILE A 134 32.59 -12.16 -12.18
CA ILE A 134 33.42 -12.73 -11.11
C ILE A 134 33.17 -14.24 -11.04
N GLU A 135 34.27 -15.02 -11.07
CA GLU A 135 34.25 -16.44 -10.73
C GLU A 135 34.40 -16.56 -9.21
N SER A 136 33.47 -17.28 -8.57
CA SER A 136 33.47 -17.57 -7.15
C SER A 136 33.12 -19.02 -6.88
N GLU A 137 33.51 -19.52 -5.70
CA GLU A 137 33.07 -20.84 -5.24
C GLU A 137 31.75 -20.67 -4.49
N GLN A 138 30.70 -21.41 -4.91
CA GLN A 138 29.40 -21.43 -4.27
C GLN A 138 29.02 -22.83 -3.84
N PHE A 139 28.12 -22.93 -2.86
CA PHE A 139 27.66 -24.21 -2.37
C PHE A 139 26.86 -24.97 -3.43
N PHE A 140 27.17 -26.24 -3.58
CA PHE A 140 26.58 -27.15 -4.55
C PHE A 140 26.15 -28.42 -3.85
N ASP A 141 24.93 -28.86 -4.12
CA ASP A 141 24.37 -30.13 -3.67
C ASP A 141 24.69 -31.21 -4.69
N ILE A 142 25.50 -32.18 -4.31
CA ILE A 142 25.89 -33.30 -5.19
C ILE A 142 24.70 -34.23 -5.45
N ASN A 143 23.82 -34.41 -4.45
CA ASN A 143 22.70 -35.33 -4.52
C ASN A 143 21.63 -34.83 -5.50
N GLU A 144 21.38 -33.52 -5.50
CA GLU A 144 20.42 -32.86 -6.35
C GLU A 144 21.04 -32.27 -7.64
N ASN A 145 22.38 -32.35 -7.76
CA ASN A 145 23.16 -31.79 -8.88
C ASN A 145 22.82 -30.33 -9.19
N GLN A 146 22.68 -29.49 -8.15
CA GLN A 146 22.37 -28.07 -8.31
C GLN A 146 23.11 -27.17 -7.33
N PHE A 147 23.33 -25.91 -7.72
CA PHE A 147 23.83 -24.86 -6.81
C PHE A 147 22.79 -24.48 -5.77
N LEU A 148 23.27 -24.19 -4.56
CA LEU A 148 22.43 -23.83 -3.42
C LEU A 148 22.46 -22.32 -3.21
N ALA A 149 21.65 -21.60 -3.98
CA ALA A 149 21.45 -20.17 -3.82
C ALA A 149 20.38 -19.87 -2.76
N ASP A 150 20.56 -18.78 -2.03
CA ASP A 150 19.54 -18.15 -1.20
C ASP A 150 18.87 -19.15 -0.20
N ARG A 151 17.61 -19.52 -0.40
CA ARG A 151 16.85 -20.40 0.50
C ARG A 151 17.02 -21.89 0.24
N TYR A 152 17.82 -22.28 -0.74
CA TYR A 152 18.24 -23.66 -0.92
C TYR A 152 19.31 -24.11 0.08
N ILE A 153 19.88 -23.13 0.82
CA ILE A 153 20.85 -23.42 1.87
C ILE A 153 20.41 -22.77 3.19
N SER A 154 20.61 -23.48 4.28
CA SER A 154 20.40 -22.96 5.63
C SER A 154 21.59 -23.31 6.52
N GLY A 155 21.76 -22.57 7.61
CA GLY A 155 22.83 -22.78 8.58
C GLY A 155 22.64 -21.88 9.79
N ASP A 156 23.70 -21.74 10.61
CA ASP A 156 23.65 -20.85 11.76
C ASP A 156 23.99 -19.41 11.33
N CYS A 157 23.19 -18.46 11.78
CA CYS A 157 23.41 -17.04 11.48
C CYS A 157 24.74 -16.54 12.06
N PRO A 158 25.63 -15.92 11.27
CA PRO A 158 26.90 -15.40 11.78
C PRO A 158 26.72 -14.22 12.75
N VAL A 159 25.58 -13.50 12.68
CA VAL A 159 25.28 -12.29 13.46
C VAL A 159 24.66 -12.62 14.80
N CYS A 160 23.57 -13.41 14.83
CA CYS A 160 22.84 -13.71 16.07
C CYS A 160 22.94 -15.16 16.55
N ASN A 161 23.72 -16.00 15.86
CA ASN A 161 23.94 -17.44 16.13
C ASN A 161 22.63 -18.26 16.23
N SER A 162 21.54 -17.82 15.60
CA SER A 162 20.32 -18.62 15.52
C SER A 162 20.48 -19.71 14.45
N GLU A 163 20.04 -20.91 14.76
CA GLU A 163 19.93 -22.02 13.81
C GLU A 163 18.88 -21.73 12.73
N GLY A 164 19.07 -22.31 11.54
CA GLY A 164 18.10 -22.26 10.45
C GLY A 164 18.00 -20.92 9.71
N ALA A 165 19.04 -20.09 9.77
CA ALA A 165 19.13 -18.89 8.91
C ALA A 165 19.31 -19.32 7.46
N TYR A 166 18.61 -18.64 6.53
CA TYR A 166 18.76 -18.87 5.10
C TYR A 166 19.94 -18.08 4.51
N GLY A 167 20.40 -18.51 3.33
CA GLY A 167 21.55 -17.90 2.67
C GLY A 167 21.32 -16.46 2.18
N ASP A 168 20.08 -15.99 2.11
CA ASP A 168 19.72 -14.61 1.74
C ASP A 168 19.44 -13.71 2.94
N GLN A 169 18.86 -14.26 4.01
CA GLN A 169 18.45 -13.49 5.18
C GLN A 169 18.26 -14.36 6.42
N CYS A 170 18.60 -13.83 7.59
CA CYS A 170 18.20 -14.41 8.86
C CYS A 170 16.79 -13.95 9.26
N GLU A 171 15.82 -14.87 9.33
CA GLU A 171 14.44 -14.52 9.71
C GLU A 171 14.29 -14.07 11.18
N LYS A 172 15.27 -14.38 12.04
CA LYS A 172 15.24 -14.01 13.46
C LYS A 172 15.75 -12.59 13.71
N CYS A 173 16.90 -12.20 13.17
CA CYS A 173 17.47 -10.87 13.39
C CYS A 173 17.31 -9.92 12.20
N GLY A 174 16.82 -10.40 11.05
CA GLY A 174 16.59 -9.60 9.85
C GLY A 174 17.85 -9.23 9.06
N SER A 175 19.04 -9.73 9.46
CA SER A 175 20.27 -9.46 8.74
C SER A 175 20.25 -10.09 7.35
N ALA A 176 20.61 -9.31 6.32
CA ALA A 176 20.89 -9.86 5.00
C ALA A 176 22.20 -10.65 5.04
N LEU A 177 22.22 -11.81 4.43
CA LEU A 177 23.32 -12.75 4.43
C LEU A 177 23.71 -13.12 3.00
N SER A 178 24.91 -13.71 2.87
CA SER A 178 25.32 -14.49 1.71
C SER A 178 25.49 -15.95 2.14
N PRO A 179 25.22 -16.92 1.26
CA PRO A 179 25.35 -18.35 1.58
C PRO A 179 26.69 -18.70 2.27
N GLU A 180 27.77 -18.09 1.82
CA GLU A 180 29.14 -18.33 2.29
C GLU A 180 29.37 -17.84 3.73
N GLU A 181 28.52 -16.95 4.25
CA GLU A 181 28.61 -16.42 5.62
C GLU A 181 27.97 -17.35 6.65
N LEU A 182 27.13 -18.30 6.22
CA LEU A 182 26.48 -19.25 7.11
C LEU A 182 27.48 -20.19 7.78
N LYS A 183 27.29 -20.42 9.08
CA LYS A 183 27.99 -21.47 9.80
C LYS A 183 27.22 -22.78 9.69
N ASN A 184 27.92 -23.92 9.63
CA ASN A 184 27.35 -25.26 9.52
C ASN A 184 26.28 -25.36 8.39
N PRO A 185 26.61 -24.98 7.12
CA PRO A 185 25.66 -24.93 6.04
C PRO A 185 25.13 -26.32 5.68
N LYS A 186 23.81 -26.40 5.39
CA LYS A 186 23.10 -27.61 4.93
C LYS A 186 22.21 -27.29 3.75
N SER A 187 22.09 -28.22 2.83
CA SER A 187 21.07 -28.16 1.77
C SER A 187 19.67 -28.27 2.38
N THR A 188 18.76 -27.36 2.01
CA THR A 188 17.34 -27.45 2.42
C THR A 188 16.55 -28.42 1.54
N ILE A 189 17.19 -29.00 0.52
CA ILE A 189 16.54 -29.90 -0.45
C ILE A 189 16.82 -31.36 -0.09
N SER A 190 18.08 -31.67 0.25
CA SER A 190 18.52 -33.06 0.50
C SER A 190 19.05 -33.29 1.92
N ASP A 191 19.06 -32.28 2.77
CA ASP A 191 19.72 -32.28 4.10
C ASP A 191 21.22 -32.62 4.07
N SER A 192 21.83 -32.70 2.89
CA SER A 192 23.24 -33.01 2.73
C SER A 192 24.13 -31.83 3.11
N THR A 193 25.38 -32.15 3.48
CA THR A 193 26.43 -31.12 3.59
C THR A 193 26.89 -30.75 2.17
N PRO A 194 26.76 -29.49 1.75
CA PRO A 194 27.11 -29.08 0.40
C PRO A 194 28.64 -29.00 0.23
N ILE A 195 29.06 -29.08 -1.04
CA ILE A 195 30.47 -28.82 -1.42
C ILE A 195 30.59 -27.46 -2.09
N LEU A 196 31.80 -26.91 -2.17
CA LEU A 196 32.07 -25.71 -2.96
C LEU A 196 32.37 -26.10 -4.42
N LYS A 197 31.76 -25.38 -5.36
CA LYS A 197 31.95 -25.54 -6.81
C LYS A 197 32.06 -24.16 -7.46
N LYS A 198 32.95 -24.00 -8.43
CA LYS A 198 33.17 -22.75 -9.14
C LYS A 198 31.98 -22.43 -10.07
N THR A 199 31.57 -21.17 -10.05
CA THR A 199 30.57 -20.60 -10.98
C THR A 199 30.90 -19.14 -11.24
N LYS A 200 30.37 -18.59 -12.36
CA LYS A 200 30.57 -17.18 -12.76
C LYS A 200 29.25 -16.43 -12.69
N HIS A 201 29.27 -15.23 -12.10
CA HIS A 201 28.12 -14.35 -12.05
C HIS A 201 28.46 -12.92 -12.40
N TYR A 202 27.50 -12.17 -12.94
CA TYR A 202 27.59 -10.73 -13.05
C TYR A 202 27.29 -10.08 -11.70
N TYR A 203 28.16 -9.17 -11.28
CA TYR A 203 28.04 -8.39 -10.04
C TYR A 203 27.83 -6.92 -10.37
N ILE A 204 26.79 -6.31 -9.82
CA ILE A 204 26.56 -4.87 -9.88
C ILE A 204 27.47 -4.16 -8.86
N LYS A 205 28.16 -3.07 -9.31
CA LYS A 205 29.16 -2.34 -8.53
C LYS A 205 28.50 -1.31 -7.61
N LEU A 206 27.73 -1.75 -6.61
CA LEU A 206 26.98 -0.86 -5.69
C LEU A 206 27.91 0.11 -4.93
N ASN A 207 29.11 -0.31 -4.58
CA ASN A 207 30.11 0.47 -3.86
C ASN A 207 30.54 1.75 -4.60
N GLU A 208 30.48 1.78 -5.92
CA GLU A 208 30.82 2.97 -6.71
C GLU A 208 29.74 4.09 -6.60
N PHE A 209 28.57 3.78 -6.06
CA PHE A 209 27.44 4.69 -5.89
C PHE A 209 27.15 5.06 -4.43
N GLU A 210 28.05 4.69 -3.50
CA GLU A 210 27.86 4.92 -2.08
C GLU A 210 27.75 6.41 -1.74
N ASP A 211 28.65 7.24 -2.27
CA ASP A 211 28.64 8.69 -2.03
C ASP A 211 27.36 9.34 -2.55
N PHE A 212 26.95 8.97 -3.77
CA PHE A 212 25.68 9.43 -4.34
C PHE A 212 24.50 9.08 -3.42
N LEU A 213 24.41 7.83 -2.97
CA LEU A 213 23.31 7.37 -2.15
C LEU A 213 23.31 8.04 -0.78
N ARG A 214 24.51 8.25 -0.20
CA ARG A 214 24.69 8.93 1.08
C ARG A 214 24.16 10.36 1.02
N ASP A 215 24.57 11.13 0.02
CA ASP A 215 24.12 12.51 -0.17
C ASP A 215 22.61 12.56 -0.44
N TRP A 216 22.14 11.73 -1.34
CA TRP A 216 20.72 11.71 -1.70
C TRP A 216 19.78 11.37 -0.52
N ILE A 217 20.14 10.40 0.33
CA ILE A 217 19.31 10.00 1.48
C ILE A 217 19.52 10.91 2.68
N THR A 218 20.80 11.19 3.06
CA THR A 218 21.09 11.81 4.36
C THR A 218 21.18 13.33 4.30
N VAL A 219 21.25 13.92 3.10
CA VAL A 219 21.26 15.38 2.90
C VAL A 219 19.97 15.84 2.23
N GLU A 220 19.68 15.35 1.02
CA GLU A 220 18.54 15.86 0.23
C GLU A 220 17.18 15.43 0.79
N ASN A 221 17.07 14.22 1.32
CA ASN A 221 15.79 13.62 1.76
C ASN A 221 15.63 13.44 3.27
N LYS A 222 16.58 13.90 4.10
CA LYS A 222 16.60 13.65 5.54
C LYS A 222 15.35 14.14 6.29
N ASP A 223 14.74 15.23 5.82
CA ASP A 223 13.57 15.86 6.45
C ASP A 223 12.26 15.47 5.75
N ILE A 224 12.35 14.70 4.66
CA ILE A 224 11.20 14.28 3.83
C ILE A 224 10.81 12.83 4.11
N TRP A 225 11.80 11.96 4.27
CA TRP A 225 11.58 10.54 4.44
C TRP A 225 11.42 10.15 5.91
N LYS A 226 10.78 9.02 6.17
CA LYS A 226 10.61 8.50 7.54
C LYS A 226 11.95 8.18 8.18
N ALA A 227 12.08 8.46 9.49
CA ALA A 227 13.31 8.24 10.25
C ALA A 227 13.79 6.77 10.25
N ASN A 228 12.86 5.80 10.26
CA ASN A 228 13.19 4.36 10.18
C ASN A 228 13.86 4.01 8.84
N VAL A 229 13.38 4.58 7.73
CA VAL A 229 13.98 4.38 6.40
C VAL A 229 15.38 4.94 6.37
N ILE A 230 15.55 6.20 6.77
CA ILE A 230 16.88 6.85 6.81
C ILE A 230 17.85 6.08 7.71
N GLY A 231 17.39 5.67 8.90
CA GLY A 231 18.21 4.92 9.85
C GLY A 231 18.71 3.59 9.30
N GLN A 232 17.83 2.84 8.62
CA GLN A 232 18.20 1.56 8.02
C GLN A 232 19.15 1.73 6.84
N VAL A 233 18.91 2.69 5.93
CA VAL A 233 19.81 2.98 4.81
C VAL A 233 21.18 3.44 5.32
N LYS A 234 21.20 4.32 6.34
CA LYS A 234 22.46 4.77 6.95
C LYS A 234 23.25 3.60 7.54
N SER A 235 22.59 2.67 8.23
CA SER A 235 23.26 1.46 8.76
C SER A 235 23.93 0.63 7.66
N TRP A 236 23.30 0.52 6.50
CA TRP A 236 23.88 -0.14 5.33
C TRP A 236 25.08 0.60 4.76
N LEU A 237 24.98 1.92 4.62
CA LEU A 237 26.08 2.77 4.15
C LEU A 237 27.27 2.76 5.10
N ASP A 238 27.01 2.76 6.41
CA ASP A 238 28.06 2.75 7.43
C ASP A 238 28.81 1.39 7.50
N SER A 239 28.16 0.30 7.04
CA SER A 239 28.82 -1.02 6.89
C SER A 239 29.60 -1.16 5.57
N GLY A 240 29.47 -0.19 4.65
CA GLY A 240 30.04 -0.22 3.30
C GLY A 240 29.24 -1.08 2.33
N LEU A 241 28.94 -0.54 1.16
CA LEU A 241 28.24 -1.30 0.12
C LEU A 241 29.21 -2.25 -0.59
N LYS A 242 28.80 -3.50 -0.78
CA LYS A 242 29.56 -4.52 -1.51
C LYS A 242 28.93 -4.78 -2.88
N PRO A 243 29.73 -5.16 -3.91
CA PRO A 243 29.18 -5.68 -5.16
C PRO A 243 28.23 -6.85 -4.91
N ARG A 244 27.12 -6.92 -5.65
CA ARG A 244 26.13 -8.00 -5.50
C ARG A 244 25.89 -8.71 -6.81
N ALA A 245 25.82 -10.04 -6.75
CA ALA A 245 25.51 -10.85 -7.91
C ALA A 245 24.06 -10.62 -8.37
N VAL A 246 23.88 -10.36 -9.66
CA VAL A 246 22.58 -10.13 -10.33
C VAL A 246 22.13 -11.31 -11.20
N THR A 247 22.91 -12.40 -11.20
CA THR A 247 22.57 -13.69 -11.85
C THR A 247 22.61 -14.82 -10.84
N ARG A 248 21.90 -15.89 -11.11
CA ARG A 248 21.82 -17.10 -10.28
C ARG A 248 21.81 -18.36 -11.15
N ASP A 249 22.39 -19.44 -10.61
CA ASP A 249 22.27 -20.80 -11.16
C ASP A 249 20.93 -21.41 -10.71
N LEU A 250 19.87 -21.14 -11.43
CA LEU A 250 18.51 -21.59 -11.14
C LEU A 250 17.77 -21.91 -12.45
N ASP A 251 16.82 -22.84 -12.38
CA ASP A 251 16.00 -23.25 -13.52
C ASP A 251 14.76 -22.37 -13.72
N TRP A 252 14.35 -21.60 -12.68
CA TRP A 252 13.14 -20.77 -12.71
C TRP A 252 13.47 -19.31 -12.51
N GLY A 253 13.30 -18.51 -13.57
CA GLY A 253 13.60 -17.07 -13.62
C GLY A 253 13.69 -16.59 -15.06
N ILE A 254 14.22 -15.39 -15.28
CA ILE A 254 14.46 -14.81 -16.60
C ILE A 254 15.81 -15.33 -17.13
N PRO A 255 15.82 -16.16 -18.17
CA PRO A 255 17.07 -16.75 -18.68
C PRO A 255 18.00 -15.68 -19.23
N ILE A 256 19.30 -15.82 -18.95
CA ILE A 256 20.34 -14.95 -19.47
C ILE A 256 21.59 -15.78 -19.80
N GLN A 257 22.28 -15.34 -20.86
CA GLN A 257 23.59 -15.91 -21.21
C GLN A 257 24.70 -15.18 -20.48
N VAL A 258 25.48 -15.93 -19.73
CA VAL A 258 26.74 -15.48 -19.14
C VAL A 258 27.88 -16.05 -20.01
N ASP A 259 28.89 -15.25 -20.34
CA ASP A 259 29.96 -15.63 -21.25
C ASP A 259 30.58 -16.99 -20.88
N GLY A 260 30.35 -17.98 -21.75
CA GLY A 260 30.85 -19.35 -21.60
C GLY A 260 30.05 -20.28 -20.67
N ASP A 261 28.84 -19.88 -20.24
CA ASP A 261 28.03 -20.67 -19.31
C ASP A 261 26.53 -20.47 -19.60
N ASP A 262 25.83 -21.54 -20.00
CA ASP A 262 24.41 -21.56 -20.21
C ASP A 262 23.68 -22.00 -18.93
N GLY A 263 22.42 -21.62 -18.75
CA GLY A 263 21.56 -22.07 -17.65
C GLY A 263 21.54 -21.15 -16.44
N LYS A 264 21.81 -19.85 -16.64
CA LYS A 264 21.64 -18.83 -15.59
C LYS A 264 20.39 -17.99 -15.81
N VAL A 265 19.87 -17.46 -14.69
CA VAL A 265 18.73 -16.55 -14.68
C VAL A 265 19.11 -15.25 -13.99
N LEU A 266 18.37 -14.18 -14.28
CA LEU A 266 18.45 -12.96 -13.48
C LEU A 266 18.03 -13.24 -12.04
N TYR A 267 18.73 -12.62 -11.09
CA TYR A 267 18.38 -12.70 -9.69
C TYR A 267 17.07 -11.95 -9.43
N VAL A 268 16.13 -12.59 -8.76
CA VAL A 268 14.78 -12.05 -8.51
C VAL A 268 14.80 -10.64 -7.92
N TRP A 269 15.75 -10.33 -7.05
CA TRP A 269 15.83 -9.02 -6.40
C TRP A 269 16.43 -7.91 -7.29
N PHE A 270 17.07 -8.28 -8.40
CA PHE A 270 17.46 -7.37 -9.45
C PHE A 270 16.28 -7.09 -10.41
N GLU A 271 15.57 -8.14 -10.81
CA GLU A 271 14.51 -7.99 -11.82
C GLU A 271 13.15 -7.57 -11.22
N ALA A 272 12.80 -7.98 -9.99
CA ALA A 272 11.51 -7.68 -9.41
C ALA A 272 11.17 -6.18 -9.38
N PRO A 273 12.05 -5.25 -8.96
CA PRO A 273 11.74 -3.81 -9.03
C PRO A 273 11.60 -3.27 -10.46
N ILE A 274 12.21 -3.92 -11.47
CA ILE A 274 11.96 -3.62 -12.88
C ILE A 274 10.49 -3.94 -13.25
N GLY A 275 9.83 -4.80 -12.46
CA GLY A 275 8.41 -5.12 -12.58
C GLY A 275 7.49 -3.91 -12.52
N TYR A 276 7.88 -2.86 -11.78
CA TYR A 276 7.12 -1.60 -11.78
C TYR A 276 7.19 -0.90 -13.13
N ILE A 277 8.38 -0.86 -13.75
CA ILE A 277 8.58 -0.25 -15.07
C ILE A 277 7.82 -1.04 -16.13
N SER A 278 7.97 -2.37 -16.17
CA SER A 278 7.30 -3.23 -17.14
C SER A 278 5.78 -3.22 -17.01
N SER A 279 5.26 -3.16 -15.76
CA SER A 279 3.82 -3.00 -15.50
C SER A 279 3.31 -1.63 -15.97
N THR A 280 4.11 -0.56 -15.83
CA THR A 280 3.77 0.76 -16.36
C THR A 280 3.77 0.75 -17.89
N LYS A 281 4.74 0.10 -18.54
CA LYS A 281 4.76 -0.09 -20.00
C LYS A 281 3.48 -0.81 -20.49
N GLU A 282 3.10 -1.88 -19.82
CA GLU A 282 1.87 -2.64 -20.15
C GLU A 282 0.62 -1.76 -20.01
N TRP A 283 0.50 -0.99 -18.93
CA TRP A 283 -0.60 -0.07 -18.70
C TRP A 283 -0.64 1.06 -19.73
N ALA A 284 0.50 1.67 -19.99
CA ALA A 284 0.61 2.78 -20.93
C ALA A 284 0.21 2.36 -22.35
N ALA A 285 0.66 1.17 -22.80
CA ALA A 285 0.28 0.60 -24.09
C ALA A 285 -1.22 0.37 -24.22
N LYS A 286 -1.89 -0.10 -23.15
CA LYS A 286 -3.35 -0.31 -23.12
C LYS A 286 -4.16 0.99 -23.12
N ASN A 287 -3.57 2.08 -22.64
CA ASN A 287 -4.24 3.37 -22.45
C ASN A 287 -3.77 4.47 -23.41
N ASN A 288 -2.96 4.13 -24.41
CA ASN A 288 -2.33 5.07 -25.34
C ASN A 288 -1.59 6.21 -24.63
N LYS A 289 -0.86 5.87 -23.57
CA LYS A 289 -0.04 6.81 -22.80
C LYS A 289 1.44 6.54 -23.05
N ASP A 290 2.27 7.54 -22.77
CA ASP A 290 3.72 7.41 -22.81
C ASP A 290 4.23 6.96 -21.42
N TRP A 291 4.76 5.75 -21.31
CA TRP A 291 5.29 5.19 -20.05
C TRP A 291 6.54 5.97 -19.57
N GLU A 292 7.34 6.57 -20.50
CA GLU A 292 8.54 7.33 -20.14
C GLU A 292 8.18 8.60 -19.36
N HIS A 293 7.04 9.21 -19.66
CA HIS A 293 6.53 10.34 -18.87
C HIS A 293 6.41 10.00 -17.38
N TYR A 294 6.05 8.77 -17.03
CA TYR A 294 5.87 8.32 -15.64
C TYR A 294 7.17 7.87 -14.95
N TRP A 295 8.24 7.62 -15.71
CA TRP A 295 9.51 7.12 -15.17
C TRP A 295 10.72 7.98 -15.45
N LYS A 296 10.65 8.91 -16.41
CA LYS A 296 11.77 9.73 -16.84
C LYS A 296 11.51 11.23 -16.72
N SER A 297 10.25 11.68 -16.66
CA SER A 297 9.95 13.10 -16.56
C SER A 297 10.27 13.65 -15.14
N PRO A 298 11.06 14.72 -15.01
CA PRO A 298 11.34 15.34 -13.71
C PRO A 298 10.10 15.98 -13.05
N LYS A 299 8.98 16.09 -13.79
CA LYS A 299 7.68 16.57 -13.27
C LYS A 299 6.85 15.47 -12.61
N THR A 300 7.28 14.21 -12.72
CA THR A 300 6.59 13.07 -12.14
C THR A 300 7.09 12.78 -10.73
N ASN A 301 6.18 12.57 -9.81
CA ASN A 301 6.46 12.17 -8.43
C ASN A 301 6.40 10.64 -8.34
N LEU A 302 7.54 9.99 -8.18
CA LEU A 302 7.64 8.55 -7.96
C LEU A 302 7.55 8.25 -6.47
N ILE A 303 6.57 7.42 -6.07
CA ILE A 303 6.32 7.04 -4.68
C ILE A 303 6.22 5.52 -4.57
N HIS A 304 7.05 4.89 -3.71
CA HIS A 304 7.02 3.45 -3.47
C HIS A 304 6.45 3.12 -2.09
N PHE A 305 5.30 2.45 -2.02
CA PHE A 305 4.74 1.92 -0.77
C PHE A 305 5.27 0.52 -0.51
N ILE A 306 5.90 0.32 0.65
CA ILE A 306 6.58 -0.94 0.99
C ILE A 306 6.42 -1.28 2.49
N GLY A 307 6.73 -2.53 2.85
CA GLY A 307 7.04 -2.91 4.22
C GLY A 307 8.52 -2.65 4.55
N LYS A 308 8.87 -2.56 5.83
CA LYS A 308 10.24 -2.29 6.30
C LYS A 308 11.29 -3.30 5.80
N ASP A 309 10.87 -4.52 5.55
CA ASP A 309 11.70 -5.61 5.01
C ASP A 309 12.20 -5.33 3.58
N ASN A 310 11.53 -4.43 2.87
CA ASN A 310 11.87 -4.04 1.50
C ASN A 310 12.67 -2.73 1.40
N ILE A 311 13.05 -2.10 2.51
CA ILE A 311 13.76 -0.80 2.51
C ILE A 311 15.06 -0.88 1.72
N VAL A 312 15.87 -1.93 1.93
CA VAL A 312 17.16 -2.07 1.25
C VAL A 312 17.00 -2.10 -0.28
N PHE A 313 15.97 -2.80 -0.77
CA PHE A 313 15.74 -2.93 -2.21
C PHE A 313 15.26 -1.63 -2.84
N HIS A 314 14.34 -0.92 -2.20
CA HIS A 314 13.71 0.29 -2.73
C HIS A 314 14.46 1.58 -2.39
N CYS A 315 15.34 1.55 -1.39
CA CYS A 315 16.06 2.75 -0.94
C CYS A 315 17.58 2.68 -1.17
N VAL A 316 18.13 1.49 -1.51
CA VAL A 316 19.55 1.31 -1.83
C VAL A 316 19.72 0.76 -3.24
N ILE A 317 19.27 -0.48 -3.48
CA ILE A 317 19.58 -1.20 -4.73
C ILE A 317 18.87 -0.56 -5.93
N PHE A 318 17.55 -0.41 -5.87
CA PHE A 318 16.77 0.10 -6.99
C PHE A 318 17.09 1.57 -7.35
N PRO A 319 17.28 2.51 -6.41
CA PRO A 319 17.74 3.87 -6.75
C PRO A 319 19.11 3.89 -7.43
N ILE A 320 20.05 3.04 -7.01
CA ILE A 320 21.34 2.90 -7.70
C ILE A 320 21.12 2.36 -9.12
N MET A 321 20.27 1.35 -9.31
CA MET A 321 19.93 0.85 -10.64
C MET A 321 19.30 1.94 -11.52
N LEU A 322 18.33 2.70 -11.00
CA LEU A 322 17.72 3.82 -11.73
C LEU A 322 18.76 4.88 -12.15
N LYS A 323 19.70 5.18 -11.27
CA LYS A 323 20.83 6.07 -11.57
C LYS A 323 21.74 5.51 -12.66
N MET A 324 22.04 4.22 -12.60
CA MET A 324 22.85 3.52 -13.60
C MET A 324 22.16 3.44 -14.97
N PHE A 325 20.84 3.26 -15.01
CA PHE A 325 20.06 3.26 -16.26
C PHE A 325 20.17 4.62 -16.98
N GLY A 326 20.26 5.72 -16.24
CA GLY A 326 20.50 7.07 -16.76
C GLY A 326 19.32 8.01 -16.57
N ASP A 327 18.37 8.05 -17.49
CA ASP A 327 17.31 9.07 -17.54
C ASP A 327 16.14 8.84 -16.58
N PHE A 328 16.21 7.81 -15.73
CA PHE A 328 15.13 7.49 -14.79
C PHE A 328 15.12 8.44 -13.60
N ILE A 329 13.91 8.83 -13.17
CA ILE A 329 13.72 9.62 -11.96
C ILE A 329 13.90 8.76 -10.71
N LEU A 330 14.36 9.39 -9.63
CA LEU A 330 14.49 8.75 -8.32
C LEU A 330 13.20 8.90 -7.51
N PRO A 331 12.94 7.98 -6.55
CA PRO A 331 11.77 8.08 -5.68
C PRO A 331 11.78 9.39 -4.88
N LYS A 332 10.67 10.15 -4.94
CA LYS A 332 10.47 11.33 -4.11
C LYS A 332 10.21 10.96 -2.64
N ASN A 333 9.57 9.82 -2.42
CA ASN A 333 9.39 9.25 -1.09
C ASN A 333 9.19 7.73 -1.15
N VAL A 334 9.59 7.06 -0.08
CA VAL A 334 9.36 5.62 0.11
C VAL A 334 8.72 5.42 1.49
N PRO A 335 7.38 5.57 1.60
CA PRO A 335 6.68 5.36 2.86
C PRO A 335 6.67 3.87 3.25
N ALA A 336 7.71 3.46 3.96
CA ALA A 336 7.82 2.13 4.54
C ALA A 336 7.08 2.05 5.87
N ASN A 337 6.23 1.04 6.04
CA ASN A 337 5.56 0.75 7.29
C ASN A 337 6.22 -0.41 8.03
N GLU A 338 6.04 -0.43 9.34
CA GLU A 338 6.46 -1.49 10.24
C GLU A 338 5.53 -2.72 10.11
N PHE A 339 5.71 -3.76 10.95
CA PHE A 339 4.90 -4.97 10.87
C PHE A 339 3.59 -4.85 11.66
N LEU A 340 2.56 -5.53 11.17
CA LEU A 340 1.34 -5.78 11.90
C LEU A 340 1.39 -7.20 12.49
N ASN A 341 1.16 -7.31 13.79
CA ASN A 341 0.98 -8.57 14.49
C ASN A 341 -0.50 -8.98 14.50
N LEU A 342 -0.78 -10.18 14.93
CA LEU A 342 -2.12 -10.75 15.07
C LEU A 342 -2.28 -11.37 16.44
N GLU A 343 -3.22 -10.87 17.24
CA GLU A 343 -3.50 -11.34 18.63
C GLU A 343 -2.21 -11.41 19.47
N GLY A 344 -1.32 -10.40 19.34
CA GLY A 344 -0.06 -10.28 20.07
C GLY A 344 1.11 -11.05 19.48
N GLU A 345 0.91 -11.87 18.45
CA GLU A 345 1.94 -12.70 17.85
C GLU A 345 2.28 -12.24 16.41
N LYS A 346 3.52 -12.51 15.98
CA LYS A 346 3.93 -12.22 14.59
C LYS A 346 3.11 -13.06 13.61
N ILE A 347 2.54 -12.43 12.58
CA ILE A 347 1.88 -13.14 11.49
C ILE A 347 2.88 -14.12 10.84
N SER A 348 2.45 -15.37 10.65
CA SER A 348 3.28 -16.44 10.10
C SER A 348 2.50 -17.29 9.10
N THR A 349 2.90 -17.20 7.83
CA THR A 349 2.31 -17.99 6.74
C THR A 349 2.58 -19.49 6.90
N SER A 350 3.79 -19.85 7.36
CA SER A 350 4.19 -21.25 7.54
C SER A 350 3.43 -21.96 8.69
N LYS A 351 3.00 -21.20 9.69
CA LYS A 351 2.20 -21.69 10.83
C LYS A 351 0.69 -21.50 10.62
N ASN A 352 0.28 -20.98 9.47
CA ASN A 352 -1.11 -20.57 9.21
C ASN A 352 -1.68 -19.56 10.24
N TRP A 353 -0.80 -18.82 10.93
CA TRP A 353 -1.18 -17.77 11.88
C TRP A 353 -1.37 -16.46 11.13
N ALA A 354 -2.52 -16.33 10.47
CA ALA A 354 -2.83 -15.20 9.61
C ALA A 354 -4.34 -15.04 9.42
N VAL A 355 -4.78 -13.82 9.11
CA VAL A 355 -6.11 -13.54 8.56
C VAL A 355 -5.94 -13.35 7.06
N TRP A 356 -6.41 -14.33 6.28
CA TRP A 356 -6.29 -14.34 4.83
C TRP A 356 -7.39 -13.51 4.17
N LEU A 357 -7.01 -12.63 3.24
CA LEU A 357 -7.99 -11.72 2.61
C LEU A 357 -9.09 -12.45 1.86
N HIS A 358 -8.77 -13.50 1.11
CA HIS A 358 -9.76 -14.25 0.33
C HIS A 358 -10.78 -14.97 1.22
N GLU A 359 -10.38 -15.43 2.41
CA GLU A 359 -11.26 -16.04 3.41
C GLU A 359 -12.11 -14.98 4.11
N TYR A 360 -11.50 -13.86 4.53
CA TYR A 360 -12.22 -12.73 5.12
C TYR A 360 -13.37 -12.26 4.22
N LEU A 361 -13.12 -12.14 2.92
CA LEU A 361 -14.13 -11.69 1.94
C LEU A 361 -15.33 -12.66 1.81
N LEU A 362 -15.15 -13.94 2.13
CA LEU A 362 -16.22 -14.94 2.16
C LEU A 362 -16.97 -14.92 3.51
N GLU A 363 -16.24 -14.77 4.61
CA GLU A 363 -16.78 -14.87 5.98
C GLU A 363 -17.44 -13.55 6.43
N PHE A 364 -17.00 -12.40 5.90
CA PHE A 364 -17.55 -11.08 6.17
C PHE A 364 -18.03 -10.40 4.87
N PRO A 365 -19.08 -10.92 4.22
CA PRO A 365 -19.57 -10.35 2.96
C PRO A 365 -20.04 -8.89 3.15
N ASN A 366 -19.67 -8.02 2.20
CA ASN A 366 -19.95 -6.59 2.20
C ASN A 366 -19.34 -5.80 3.38
N MET A 367 -18.32 -6.33 4.05
CA MET A 367 -17.61 -5.67 5.15
C MET A 367 -16.17 -5.27 4.79
N GLN A 368 -15.87 -5.10 3.51
CA GLN A 368 -14.54 -4.66 3.03
C GLN A 368 -14.10 -3.35 3.71
N ASP A 369 -15.00 -2.38 3.80
CA ASP A 369 -14.72 -1.08 4.38
C ASP A 369 -14.49 -1.15 5.90
N VAL A 370 -15.08 -2.11 6.60
CA VAL A 370 -14.81 -2.32 8.03
C VAL A 370 -13.35 -2.75 8.22
N LEU A 371 -12.87 -3.71 7.44
CA LEU A 371 -11.47 -4.13 7.51
C LEU A 371 -10.53 -3.01 7.08
N ARG A 372 -10.83 -2.28 5.99
CA ARG A 372 -10.06 -1.11 5.54
C ARG A 372 -9.95 -0.05 6.64
N TYR A 373 -11.06 0.26 7.31
CA TYR A 373 -11.11 1.20 8.41
C TYR A 373 -10.22 0.78 9.58
N VAL A 374 -10.38 -0.46 10.05
CA VAL A 374 -9.62 -0.97 11.19
C VAL A 374 -8.13 -1.02 10.88
N LEU A 375 -7.75 -1.57 9.72
CA LEU A 375 -6.35 -1.65 9.30
C LEU A 375 -5.72 -0.27 9.06
N THR A 376 -6.51 0.73 8.65
CA THR A 376 -6.03 2.13 8.58
C THR A 376 -5.84 2.71 9.99
N ALA A 377 -6.79 2.49 10.91
CA ALA A 377 -6.71 2.98 12.29
C ALA A 377 -5.54 2.36 13.07
N THR A 378 -5.17 1.12 12.74
CA THR A 378 -4.05 0.38 13.33
C THR A 378 -2.82 0.29 12.43
N CYS A 379 -2.76 1.11 11.36
CA CYS A 379 -1.63 1.09 10.42
C CYS A 379 -0.29 1.24 11.16
N PRO A 380 0.69 0.36 10.92
CA PRO A 380 1.97 0.37 11.63
C PRO A 380 2.94 1.41 11.05
N GLU A 381 2.56 2.70 11.09
CA GLU A 381 3.27 3.80 10.41
C GLU A 381 4.66 4.08 10.96
N THR A 382 4.87 3.92 12.28
CA THR A 382 6.10 4.31 12.98
C THR A 382 6.66 3.24 13.91
N LYS A 383 5.88 2.24 14.25
CA LYS A 383 6.24 1.09 15.08
C LYS A 383 5.34 -0.08 14.74
N ASP A 384 5.78 -1.29 15.07
CA ASP A 384 4.93 -2.49 14.98
C ASP A 384 3.63 -2.27 15.74
N ASN A 385 2.54 -2.75 15.19
CA ASN A 385 1.21 -2.66 15.79
C ASN A 385 0.54 -4.03 15.81
N ASP A 386 -0.59 -4.15 16.45
CA ASP A 386 -1.32 -5.39 16.59
C ASP A 386 -2.75 -5.29 16.04
N PHE A 387 -3.23 -6.35 15.44
CA PHE A 387 -4.62 -6.54 15.08
C PHE A 387 -5.23 -7.57 16.01
N THR A 388 -6.33 -7.21 16.67
CA THR A 388 -7.13 -8.16 17.42
C THR A 388 -8.57 -8.17 16.92
N TRP A 389 -9.20 -9.34 16.93
CA TRP A 389 -10.62 -9.46 16.58
C TRP A 389 -11.52 -8.65 17.53
N LYS A 390 -11.09 -8.48 18.79
CA LYS A 390 -11.82 -7.63 19.74
C LYS A 390 -11.73 -6.15 19.37
N GLU A 391 -10.59 -5.67 18.94
CA GLU A 391 -10.45 -4.29 18.46
C GLU A 391 -11.22 -4.08 17.14
N PHE A 392 -11.19 -5.06 16.23
CA PHE A 392 -12.00 -5.05 15.01
C PHE A 392 -13.49 -4.85 15.31
N GLN A 393 -14.06 -5.65 16.22
CA GLN A 393 -15.45 -5.50 16.66
C GLN A 393 -15.69 -4.14 17.33
N THR A 394 -14.80 -3.74 18.25
CA THR A 394 -14.96 -2.49 19.00
C THR A 394 -14.97 -1.29 18.09
N ARG A 395 -14.04 -1.19 17.17
CA ARG A 395 -13.97 -0.07 16.20
C ARG A 395 -15.18 -0.05 15.28
N ASN A 396 -15.59 -1.20 14.75
CA ASN A 396 -16.83 -1.25 13.97
C ASN A 396 -18.03 -0.76 14.76
N ASN A 397 -18.27 -1.35 15.95
CA ASN A 397 -19.49 -1.09 16.70
C ASN A 397 -19.53 0.31 17.32
N SER A 398 -18.38 0.82 17.82
CA SER A 398 -18.31 2.10 18.55
C SER A 398 -18.00 3.29 17.66
N GLU A 399 -17.32 3.09 16.51
CA GLU A 399 -16.91 4.19 15.64
C GLU A 399 -17.72 4.20 14.34
N LEU A 400 -17.72 3.13 13.55
CA LEU A 400 -18.46 3.09 12.28
C LEU A 400 -19.97 3.06 12.49
N VAL A 401 -20.48 2.18 13.33
CA VAL A 401 -21.94 2.08 13.60
C VAL A 401 -22.41 3.24 14.46
N ALA A 402 -21.80 3.46 15.63
CA ALA A 402 -22.34 4.38 16.63
C ALA A 402 -22.00 5.87 16.36
N VAL A 403 -20.99 6.19 15.52
CA VAL A 403 -20.63 7.57 15.21
C VAL A 403 -20.96 7.89 13.76
N TYR A 404 -20.27 7.30 12.78
CA TYR A 404 -20.44 7.61 11.36
C TYR A 404 -21.83 7.22 10.85
N GLY A 405 -22.21 5.96 11.03
CA GLY A 405 -23.51 5.43 10.59
C GLY A 405 -24.68 6.06 11.34
N ASN A 406 -24.55 6.28 12.65
CA ASN A 406 -25.60 6.91 13.46
C ASN A 406 -25.88 8.35 12.99
N PHE A 407 -24.85 9.17 12.78
CA PHE A 407 -25.03 10.55 12.32
C PHE A 407 -25.72 10.59 10.97
N THR A 408 -25.17 9.88 9.97
CA THR A 408 -25.73 9.85 8.62
C THR A 408 -27.18 9.35 8.61
N ASN A 409 -27.45 8.24 9.31
CA ASN A 409 -28.81 7.69 9.37
C ASN A 409 -29.81 8.63 10.06
N ARG A 410 -29.43 9.30 11.15
CA ARG A 410 -30.29 10.27 11.85
C ARG A 410 -30.66 11.45 10.95
N VAL A 411 -29.68 12.05 10.28
CA VAL A 411 -29.92 13.17 9.35
C VAL A 411 -30.86 12.76 8.23
N LEU A 412 -30.54 11.66 7.52
CA LEU A 412 -31.36 11.19 6.41
C LEU A 412 -32.77 10.78 6.86
N SER A 413 -32.91 10.19 8.06
CA SER A 413 -34.23 9.82 8.60
C SER A 413 -35.06 11.03 9.01
N LEU A 414 -34.46 12.11 9.53
CA LEU A 414 -35.19 13.34 9.85
C LEU A 414 -35.65 14.07 8.58
N ILE A 415 -34.80 14.12 7.55
CA ILE A 415 -35.16 14.72 6.26
C ILE A 415 -36.29 13.92 5.62
N ASP A 416 -36.23 12.60 5.64
CA ASP A 416 -37.32 11.76 5.12
C ASP A 416 -38.63 11.98 5.89
N LYS A 417 -38.55 11.94 7.22
CA LYS A 417 -39.75 12.09 8.08
C LYS A 417 -40.38 13.46 7.98
N TYR A 418 -39.61 14.54 7.85
CA TYR A 418 -40.14 15.91 7.91
C TYR A 418 -40.40 16.53 6.55
N TYR A 419 -39.66 16.08 5.53
CA TYR A 419 -39.67 16.68 4.20
C TYR A 419 -39.86 15.64 3.08
N ASP A 420 -40.33 14.43 3.41
CA ASP A 420 -40.59 13.34 2.44
C ASP A 420 -39.35 13.06 1.55
N GLY A 421 -38.16 13.10 2.14
CA GLY A 421 -36.89 12.89 1.46
C GLY A 421 -36.37 14.06 0.61
N ASN A 422 -37.11 15.18 0.55
CA ASN A 422 -36.65 16.39 -0.14
C ASN A 422 -35.62 17.11 0.74
N ILE A 423 -34.44 17.42 0.17
CA ILE A 423 -33.35 18.04 0.92
C ILE A 423 -33.70 19.48 1.28
N PRO A 424 -33.80 19.86 2.57
CA PRO A 424 -34.13 21.21 2.97
C PRO A 424 -33.02 22.19 2.56
N ARG A 425 -33.42 23.29 1.90
CA ARG A 425 -32.51 24.37 1.51
C ARG A 425 -32.68 25.57 2.41
N SER A 426 -31.56 26.08 2.92
CA SER A 426 -31.52 27.38 3.59
C SER A 426 -30.26 28.14 3.18
N ASP A 427 -30.47 29.42 2.87
CA ASP A 427 -29.36 30.36 2.67
C ASP A 427 -29.00 31.11 3.98
N SER A 428 -29.82 30.95 5.04
CA SER A 428 -29.60 31.51 6.37
C SER A 428 -28.82 30.53 7.25
N THR A 429 -27.91 31.06 8.04
CA THR A 429 -27.16 30.37 9.09
C THR A 429 -27.04 31.30 10.29
N ASN A 430 -26.81 30.74 11.47
CA ASN A 430 -26.46 31.51 12.65
C ASN A 430 -24.99 31.24 13.05
N ASN A 431 -24.50 31.97 14.08
CA ASN A 431 -23.11 31.84 14.53
C ASN A 431 -22.71 30.43 14.96
N ILE A 432 -23.64 29.56 15.38
CA ILE A 432 -23.36 28.15 15.74
C ILE A 432 -23.18 27.32 14.49
N ASP A 433 -24.02 27.55 13.49
CA ASP A 433 -23.97 26.87 12.19
C ASP A 433 -22.65 27.20 11.47
N ASP A 434 -22.29 28.48 11.44
CA ASP A 434 -21.06 28.96 10.81
C ASP A 434 -19.82 28.37 11.50
N LYS A 435 -19.81 28.32 12.83
CA LYS A 435 -18.70 27.72 13.60
C LYS A 435 -18.54 26.23 13.31
N VAL A 436 -19.62 25.46 13.23
CA VAL A 436 -19.51 24.03 12.96
C VAL A 436 -19.06 23.76 11.54
N LEU A 437 -19.54 24.53 10.56
CA LEU A 437 -19.10 24.40 9.16
C LEU A 437 -17.63 24.80 8.98
N GLU A 438 -17.16 25.83 9.70
CA GLU A 438 -15.76 26.20 9.68
C GLU A 438 -14.87 25.12 10.30
N GLU A 439 -15.30 24.52 11.41
CA GLU A 439 -14.56 23.41 12.02
C GLU A 439 -14.50 22.20 11.08
N VAL A 440 -15.56 21.91 10.31
CA VAL A 440 -15.54 20.87 9.27
C VAL A 440 -14.49 21.17 8.20
N LYS A 441 -14.34 22.42 7.77
CA LYS A 441 -13.28 22.83 6.83
C LYS A 441 -11.88 22.68 7.42
N VAL A 442 -11.72 23.01 8.70
CA VAL A 442 -10.46 22.78 9.42
C VAL A 442 -10.10 21.29 9.42
N GLN A 443 -11.05 20.41 9.77
CA GLN A 443 -10.83 18.95 9.73
C GLN A 443 -10.51 18.45 8.30
N LYS A 444 -11.21 18.96 7.27
CA LYS A 444 -10.89 18.67 5.86
C LYS A 444 -9.43 19.03 5.53
N ASN A 445 -8.99 20.22 5.90
CA ASN A 445 -7.62 20.66 5.65
C ASN A 445 -6.59 19.77 6.36
N GLN A 446 -6.87 19.37 7.60
CA GLN A 446 -6.03 18.44 8.36
C GLN A 446 -5.97 17.04 7.71
N ILE A 447 -7.07 16.54 7.13
CA ILE A 447 -7.06 15.30 6.34
C ILE A 447 -6.08 15.43 5.17
N MET A 448 -6.16 16.51 4.40
CA MET A 448 -5.30 16.73 3.23
C MET A 448 -3.82 16.85 3.61
N ILE A 449 -3.52 17.60 4.69
CA ILE A 449 -2.15 17.73 5.24
C ILE A 449 -1.63 16.37 5.69
N SER A 450 -2.43 15.60 6.42
CA SER A 450 -2.04 14.28 6.91
C SER A 450 -1.78 13.30 5.77
N LEU A 451 -2.64 13.27 4.73
CA LEU A 451 -2.46 12.41 3.55
C LEU A 451 -1.20 12.78 2.75
N ASN A 452 -0.90 14.07 2.58
CA ASN A 452 0.31 14.51 1.90
C ASN A 452 1.59 14.10 2.66
N ASN A 453 1.51 13.93 3.98
CA ASN A 453 2.60 13.50 4.84
C ASN A 453 2.57 12.01 5.19
N PHE A 454 1.79 11.20 4.48
CA PHE A 454 1.65 9.75 4.67
C PHE A 454 1.23 9.34 6.10
N LYS A 455 0.42 10.19 6.77
CA LYS A 455 -0.14 9.99 8.11
C LYS A 455 -1.59 9.53 8.03
N PHE A 456 -1.81 8.29 7.63
CA PHE A 456 -3.15 7.76 7.32
C PHE A 456 -4.03 7.62 8.56
N ARG A 457 -3.45 7.24 9.71
CA ARG A 457 -4.16 7.16 11.00
C ARG A 457 -4.69 8.51 11.43
N GLU A 458 -3.89 9.56 11.30
CA GLU A 458 -4.27 10.94 11.64
C GLU A 458 -5.35 11.45 10.70
N ALA A 459 -5.21 11.20 9.40
CA ALA A 459 -6.22 11.55 8.40
C ALA A 459 -7.58 10.89 8.69
N LEU A 460 -7.59 9.59 9.01
CA LEU A 460 -8.80 8.86 9.38
C LEU A 460 -9.42 9.40 10.67
N LYS A 461 -8.61 9.76 11.68
CA LYS A 461 -9.08 10.39 12.92
C LYS A 461 -9.80 11.70 12.64
N ASN A 462 -9.25 12.54 11.76
CA ASN A 462 -9.85 13.84 11.38
C ASN A 462 -11.16 13.63 10.59
N LEU A 463 -11.25 12.61 9.74
CA LEU A 463 -12.51 12.22 9.11
C LEU A 463 -13.58 11.88 10.15
N MET A 464 -13.24 11.06 11.13
CA MET A 464 -14.17 10.68 12.21
C MET A 464 -14.55 11.85 13.12
N ASN A 465 -13.70 12.87 13.26
CA ASN A 465 -14.03 14.09 13.98
C ASN A 465 -15.17 14.85 13.28
N ILE A 466 -15.22 14.87 11.94
CA ILE A 466 -16.36 15.47 11.21
C ILE A 466 -17.68 14.77 11.58
N ALA A 467 -17.68 13.43 11.67
CA ALA A 467 -18.88 12.71 12.10
C ALA A 467 -19.27 12.99 13.57
N ARG A 468 -18.28 13.15 14.45
CA ARG A 468 -18.52 13.55 15.86
C ARG A 468 -19.08 14.96 15.97
N LEU A 469 -18.53 15.91 15.20
CA LEU A 469 -19.03 17.28 15.11
C LEU A 469 -20.49 17.31 14.66
N GLY A 470 -20.82 16.55 13.60
CA GLY A 470 -22.19 16.43 13.12
C GLY A 470 -23.16 15.84 14.15
N ASN A 471 -22.75 14.76 14.86
CA ASN A 471 -23.57 14.17 15.93
C ASN A 471 -23.81 15.17 17.07
N LYS A 472 -22.77 15.89 17.50
CA LYS A 472 -22.87 16.90 18.55
C LYS A 472 -23.77 18.05 18.13
N TYR A 473 -23.56 18.60 16.94
CA TYR A 473 -24.39 19.68 16.42
C TYR A 473 -25.87 19.30 16.35
N LEU A 474 -26.19 18.11 15.83
CA LEU A 474 -27.57 17.62 15.75
C LEU A 474 -28.19 17.38 17.15
N ALA A 475 -27.39 16.89 18.11
CA ALA A 475 -27.83 16.66 19.48
C ALA A 475 -28.07 17.99 20.24
N ASP A 476 -27.18 18.96 20.10
CA ASP A 476 -27.28 20.26 20.78
C ASP A 476 -28.41 21.12 20.18
N SER A 477 -28.70 20.96 18.87
CA SER A 477 -29.74 21.72 18.16
C SER A 477 -31.15 21.14 18.32
N GLU A 478 -31.31 19.89 18.69
CA GLU A 478 -32.57 19.17 18.98
C GLU A 478 -33.74 19.49 18.02
N PRO A 479 -33.60 19.37 16.69
CA PRO A 479 -34.62 19.79 15.72
C PRO A 479 -35.97 19.11 15.92
N TRP A 480 -35.99 17.92 16.56
CA TRP A 480 -37.21 17.18 16.88
C TRP A 480 -38.07 17.87 17.98
N LYS A 481 -37.43 18.69 18.85
CA LYS A 481 -38.15 19.42 19.90
C LYS A 481 -38.79 20.72 19.36
N ILE A 482 -38.12 21.40 18.45
CA ILE A 482 -38.52 22.74 17.98
C ILE A 482 -39.32 22.73 16.68
N LYS A 483 -39.66 21.55 16.14
CA LYS A 483 -40.28 21.41 14.82
C LYS A 483 -41.59 22.20 14.66
N ASN A 484 -42.41 22.22 15.69
CA ASN A 484 -43.72 22.90 15.65
C ASN A 484 -43.59 24.38 16.02
N ASP A 485 -42.62 24.75 16.84
CA ASP A 485 -42.44 26.10 17.37
C ASP A 485 -41.59 26.98 16.46
N ASN A 486 -40.58 26.39 15.81
CA ASN A 486 -39.70 27.10 14.90
C ASN A 486 -39.30 26.23 13.69
N PRO A 487 -40.21 26.01 12.72
CA PRO A 487 -39.97 25.17 11.57
C PRO A 487 -38.84 25.70 10.65
N GLU A 488 -38.64 27.02 10.56
CA GLU A 488 -37.57 27.63 9.76
C GLU A 488 -36.20 27.24 10.31
N ARG A 489 -36.05 27.26 11.63
CA ARG A 489 -34.79 26.82 12.28
C ARG A 489 -34.53 25.34 12.04
N VAL A 490 -35.54 24.49 11.95
CA VAL A 490 -35.37 23.07 11.63
C VAL A 490 -34.84 22.88 10.21
N VAL A 491 -35.31 23.69 9.24
CA VAL A 491 -34.78 23.72 7.87
C VAL A 491 -33.27 24.04 7.89
N GLU A 492 -32.87 25.09 8.62
CA GLU A 492 -31.46 25.49 8.73
C GLU A 492 -30.60 24.39 9.33
N ILE A 493 -31.02 23.79 10.46
CA ILE A 493 -30.29 22.71 11.15
C ILE A 493 -30.11 21.51 10.23
N LEU A 494 -31.16 21.08 9.54
CA LEU A 494 -31.09 19.93 8.65
C LEU A 494 -30.32 20.21 7.37
N ASN A 495 -30.33 21.46 6.87
CA ASN A 495 -29.46 21.89 5.79
C ASN A 495 -27.98 21.76 6.16
N VAL A 496 -27.59 22.35 7.30
CA VAL A 496 -26.20 22.27 7.83
C VAL A 496 -25.79 20.81 8.04
N SER A 497 -26.65 20.01 8.69
CA SER A 497 -26.39 18.59 8.93
C SER A 497 -26.20 17.81 7.63
N PHE A 498 -26.98 18.12 6.60
CA PHE A 498 -26.86 17.51 5.29
C PHE A 498 -25.56 17.90 4.57
N VAL A 499 -25.11 19.14 4.69
CA VAL A 499 -23.81 19.59 4.20
C VAL A 499 -22.69 18.77 4.86
N ILE A 500 -22.75 18.54 6.19
CA ILE A 500 -21.78 17.71 6.91
C ILE A 500 -21.80 16.25 6.41
N VAL A 501 -22.99 15.68 6.18
CA VAL A 501 -23.12 14.33 5.59
C VAL A 501 -22.47 14.30 4.19
N SER A 502 -22.62 15.35 3.41
CA SER A 502 -22.03 15.48 2.08
C SER A 502 -20.51 15.52 2.13
N TYR A 503 -19.92 16.25 3.09
CA TYR A 503 -18.48 16.20 3.35
C TYR A 503 -18.01 14.78 3.72
N LEU A 504 -18.73 14.09 4.60
CA LEU A 504 -18.40 12.71 4.97
C LEU A 504 -18.47 11.76 3.77
N ALA A 505 -19.48 11.89 2.92
CA ALA A 505 -19.63 11.05 1.73
C ALA A 505 -18.41 11.18 0.78
N ILE A 506 -17.89 12.39 0.62
CA ILE A 506 -16.78 12.67 -0.28
C ILE A 506 -15.43 12.33 0.36
N LEU A 507 -15.20 12.80 1.60
CA LEU A 507 -13.90 12.67 2.27
C LEU A 507 -13.60 11.23 2.73
N SER A 508 -14.62 10.38 2.86
CA SER A 508 -14.43 8.98 3.24
C SER A 508 -13.97 8.08 2.08
N GLU A 509 -14.05 8.54 0.82
CA GLU A 509 -13.75 7.71 -0.35
C GLU A 509 -12.36 7.05 -0.35
N PRO A 510 -11.25 7.71 0.04
CA PRO A 510 -9.97 7.03 0.11
C PRO A 510 -9.93 5.88 1.10
N PHE A 511 -10.64 6.01 2.23
CA PHE A 511 -10.58 5.08 3.37
C PHE A 511 -11.61 3.94 3.24
N ILE A 512 -12.85 4.28 2.94
CA ILE A 512 -14.02 3.37 2.90
C ILE A 512 -14.83 3.60 1.62
N PRO A 513 -14.26 3.22 0.44
CA PRO A 513 -14.79 3.59 -0.88
C PRO A 513 -16.18 3.02 -1.18
N PHE A 514 -16.53 1.85 -0.68
CA PHE A 514 -17.85 1.24 -0.90
C PHE A 514 -18.93 2.01 -0.15
N THR A 515 -18.66 2.37 1.10
CA THR A 515 -19.55 3.19 1.94
C THR A 515 -19.71 4.60 1.37
N SER A 516 -18.59 5.21 0.95
CA SER A 516 -18.59 6.52 0.29
C SER A 516 -19.51 6.52 -0.95
N ARG A 517 -19.34 5.53 -1.83
CA ARG A 517 -20.18 5.40 -3.04
C ARG A 517 -21.64 5.24 -2.66
N LYS A 518 -21.95 4.31 -1.74
CA LYS A 518 -23.32 4.07 -1.27
C LYS A 518 -23.97 5.34 -0.72
N LEU A 519 -23.24 6.09 0.11
CA LEU A 519 -23.75 7.33 0.68
C LEU A 519 -23.92 8.41 -0.38
N LYS A 520 -22.98 8.57 -1.32
CA LYS A 520 -23.12 9.49 -2.46
C LYS A 520 -24.36 9.19 -3.31
N ASP A 521 -24.61 7.91 -3.60
CA ASP A 521 -25.78 7.47 -4.36
C ASP A 521 -27.09 7.79 -3.62
N MET A 522 -27.15 7.60 -2.28
CA MET A 522 -28.33 7.93 -1.47
C MET A 522 -28.68 9.42 -1.48
N ILE A 523 -27.65 10.30 -1.49
CA ILE A 523 -27.82 11.75 -1.38
C ILE A 523 -27.68 12.50 -2.71
N GLY A 524 -27.43 11.80 -3.81
CA GLY A 524 -27.36 12.37 -5.16
C GLY A 524 -26.10 13.19 -5.44
N ILE A 525 -25.01 12.95 -4.72
CA ILE A 525 -23.72 13.58 -4.97
C ILE A 525 -22.93 12.72 -5.96
N LYS A 526 -22.50 13.33 -7.06
CA LYS A 526 -21.60 12.72 -8.04
C LYS A 526 -20.14 12.87 -7.59
N GLU A 527 -19.20 12.47 -8.45
CA GLU A 527 -17.77 12.72 -8.23
C GLU A 527 -17.48 14.19 -7.97
N PHE A 528 -16.67 14.48 -6.96
CA PHE A 528 -16.35 15.84 -6.52
C PHE A 528 -14.85 16.04 -6.43
N ASP A 529 -14.40 17.21 -6.89
CA ASP A 529 -13.01 17.63 -6.78
C ASP A 529 -12.73 18.14 -5.38
N TRP A 530 -11.74 17.54 -4.71
CA TRP A 530 -11.38 17.92 -3.34
C TRP A 530 -10.82 19.35 -3.23
N ASP A 531 -10.23 19.88 -4.29
CA ASP A 531 -9.75 21.27 -4.29
C ASP A 531 -10.91 22.29 -4.30
N ASN A 532 -12.12 21.87 -4.68
CA ASN A 532 -13.32 22.70 -4.70
C ASN A 532 -14.30 22.44 -3.53
N LEU A 533 -13.90 21.63 -2.53
CA LEU A 533 -14.78 21.26 -1.41
C LEU A 533 -15.29 22.44 -0.57
N ASP A 534 -14.58 23.57 -0.55
CA ASP A 534 -15.04 24.77 0.17
C ASP A 534 -16.33 25.36 -0.44
N ASN A 535 -16.62 25.05 -1.71
CA ASN A 535 -17.84 25.43 -2.42
C ASN A 535 -18.92 24.35 -2.40
N LEU A 536 -18.74 23.26 -1.65
CA LEU A 536 -19.63 22.10 -1.67
C LEU A 536 -21.11 22.47 -1.47
N LYS A 537 -21.44 23.40 -0.55
CA LYS A 537 -22.82 23.84 -0.31
C LYS A 537 -23.49 24.36 -1.58
N ASN A 538 -22.76 25.04 -2.46
CA ASN A 538 -23.28 25.60 -3.71
C ASN A 538 -23.49 24.54 -4.81
N GLU A 539 -22.79 23.41 -4.71
CA GLU A 539 -22.82 22.31 -5.69
C GLU A 539 -23.82 21.21 -5.33
N ILE A 540 -24.41 21.25 -4.13
CA ILE A 540 -25.44 20.30 -3.70
C ILE A 540 -26.70 20.49 -4.56
N ASN A 541 -27.18 19.40 -5.16
CA ASN A 541 -28.43 19.41 -5.87
C ASN A 541 -29.62 19.27 -4.89
N PHE A 542 -30.11 20.39 -4.39
CA PHE A 542 -31.24 20.43 -3.46
C PHE A 542 -32.58 19.94 -4.07
N ASN A 543 -32.67 19.76 -5.39
CA ASN A 543 -33.83 19.15 -6.04
C ASN A 543 -33.76 17.61 -6.04
N PHE A 544 -32.68 17.03 -5.56
CA PHE A 544 -32.55 15.57 -5.43
C PHE A 544 -33.36 15.08 -4.23
N LYS A 545 -34.13 14.02 -4.46
CA LYS A 545 -34.87 13.34 -3.39
C LYS A 545 -34.06 12.16 -2.88
N ILE A 546 -33.80 12.10 -1.58
CA ILE A 546 -33.10 11.00 -0.92
C ILE A 546 -33.79 9.67 -1.26
N LYS A 547 -33.02 8.69 -1.71
CA LYS A 547 -33.49 7.37 -2.14
C LYS A 547 -32.77 6.25 -1.42
N ASN A 548 -33.40 5.07 -1.38
CA ASN A 548 -32.77 3.81 -0.97
C ASN A 548 -31.98 3.90 0.33
N LYS A 549 -32.60 4.46 1.38
CA LYS A 549 -31.96 4.52 2.71
C LYS A 549 -31.60 3.12 3.18
N GLU A 550 -30.32 2.86 3.33
CA GLU A 550 -29.78 1.61 3.84
C GLU A 550 -28.87 1.88 5.03
N MET A 551 -28.80 0.94 5.94
CA MET A 551 -27.80 0.97 6.99
C MET A 551 -26.41 0.79 6.35
N LEU A 552 -25.50 1.73 6.64
CA LEU A 552 -24.13 1.71 6.10
C LEU A 552 -23.28 0.61 6.73
N PHE A 553 -23.51 0.33 8.01
CA PHE A 553 -22.75 -0.66 8.79
C PHE A 553 -23.70 -1.48 9.67
N ARG A 554 -23.37 -2.77 9.86
CA ARG A 554 -24.00 -3.63 10.84
C ARG A 554 -23.10 -3.84 12.06
N ARG A 555 -23.68 -4.21 13.18
CA ARG A 555 -22.90 -4.66 14.34
C ARG A 555 -22.24 -6.01 14.06
N ILE A 556 -21.12 -6.22 14.72
CA ILE A 556 -20.41 -7.50 14.79
C ILE A 556 -20.66 -8.08 16.17
N GLU A 557 -21.13 -9.32 16.21
CA GLU A 557 -21.47 -10.02 17.44
C GLU A 557 -20.26 -10.74 18.05
N ASP A 558 -20.29 -11.03 19.35
CA ASP A 558 -19.20 -11.72 20.04
C ASP A 558 -18.93 -13.11 19.45
N THR A 559 -19.98 -13.81 19.02
CA THR A 559 -19.85 -15.13 18.39
C THR A 559 -19.07 -15.14 17.09
N GLU A 560 -19.13 -14.05 16.31
CA GLU A 560 -18.38 -13.92 15.06
C GLU A 560 -16.88 -13.80 15.33
N ILE A 561 -16.49 -13.01 16.33
CA ILE A 561 -15.07 -12.86 16.71
C ILE A 561 -14.51 -14.09 17.43
N GLU A 562 -15.30 -14.78 18.24
CA GLU A 562 -14.91 -16.05 18.86
C GLU A 562 -14.65 -17.12 17.81
N PHE A 563 -15.49 -17.21 16.77
CA PHE A 563 -15.26 -18.11 15.65
C PHE A 563 -13.90 -17.83 14.98
N GLN A 564 -13.59 -16.56 14.70
CA GLN A 564 -12.33 -16.17 14.07
C GLN A 564 -11.11 -16.45 14.95
N LYS A 565 -11.20 -16.20 16.25
CA LYS A 565 -10.13 -16.55 17.20
C LYS A 565 -9.88 -18.05 17.24
N ASN A 566 -10.93 -18.85 17.34
CA ASN A 566 -10.81 -20.31 17.36
C ASN A 566 -10.23 -20.89 16.06
N LYS A 567 -10.42 -20.21 14.93
CA LYS A 567 -9.85 -20.59 13.65
C LYS A 567 -8.32 -20.47 13.62
N LEU A 568 -7.74 -19.52 14.36
CA LEU A 568 -6.28 -19.34 14.42
C LEU A 568 -5.56 -20.52 15.12
N PHE A 569 -6.26 -21.31 15.94
CA PHE A 569 -5.70 -22.45 16.67
C PHE A 569 -5.96 -23.82 15.98
N LYS A 570 -6.54 -23.80 14.81
CA LYS A 570 -6.77 -25.00 13.96
C LYS A 570 -5.75 -25.09 12.83
#